data_04745cfdc4e6269d171e77ff48d08007
#
_entry.id   04745cfdc4e6269d171e77ff48d08007
#
_cell.length_a   1.000
_cell.length_b   1.000
_cell.length_c   1.000
_cell.angle_alpha   90.00
_cell.angle_beta   90.00
_cell.angle_gamma   90.00
#
_symmetry.space_group_name_H-M   'P 1'
#
loop_
_entity.id
_entity.type
_entity.pdbx_description
1 polymer ?
#
loop_
_entity_poly.entity_id
_entity_poly.type
_entity_poly.pdbx_seq_one_letter_code
_entity_poly.pdbx_strand_id
1 'polypeptide(L)'
;MKILVTGSNGFIGKNMVNALSPHHEVVKNEWGMSFPKVKGLDWVIHLGAISSTTETNISRIYKQNIEFTIKLYEECIKHNVKFQFASSASVYGLKSDFKETSPLDPQNHYARSKALFEKYVEFRNAPITTHIFRYFNVHGPQEEHKGNQASPQTKFMEQAKTTGKIKLFKGSEKFVRDFIHVGKVVMDHQKFFEIEESGIWNFGTGTTKSFYDVALDVSNKTGASIEFIDFPDNLKGNYQEFTKADTTKFRETLSV
;
A
#
# COMPACT_ATOMS: atom_id res chain seq x y z
N MET A 1 23.32 5.56 -2.75
CA MET A 1 22.41 5.74 -3.89
C MET A 1 21.68 7.06 -3.76
N LYS A 2 21.22 7.61 -4.88
CA LYS A 2 20.34 8.78 -4.93
C LYS A 2 18.94 8.35 -5.30
N ILE A 3 17.99 8.51 -4.39
CA ILE A 3 16.66 7.91 -4.48
C ILE A 3 15.57 8.99 -4.40
N LEU A 4 14.68 9.03 -5.39
CA LEU A 4 13.48 9.86 -5.32
C LEU A 4 12.36 9.08 -4.62
N VAL A 5 11.74 9.68 -3.61
CA VAL A 5 10.51 9.18 -2.98
C VAL A 5 9.39 10.16 -3.26
N THR A 6 8.39 9.76 -4.03
CA THR A 6 7.16 10.54 -4.22
C THR A 6 6.11 10.15 -3.19
N GLY A 7 5.23 11.07 -2.81
CA GLY A 7 4.32 10.85 -1.68
C GLY A 7 5.07 10.75 -0.35
N SER A 8 6.20 11.46 -0.25
CA SER A 8 7.14 11.44 0.87
C SER A 8 6.53 11.92 2.20
N ASN A 9 5.46 12.72 2.17
CA ASN A 9 4.72 13.19 3.34
C ASN A 9 3.54 12.26 3.74
N GLY A 10 3.26 11.25 2.92
CA GLY A 10 2.25 10.23 3.23
C GLY A 10 2.71 9.25 4.30
N PHE A 11 1.81 8.37 4.75
CA PHE A 11 2.07 7.36 5.77
C PHE A 11 3.31 6.51 5.44
N ILE A 12 3.30 5.79 4.30
CA ILE A 12 4.40 4.92 3.92
C ILE A 12 5.62 5.77 3.53
N GLY A 13 5.40 6.91 2.85
CA GLY A 13 6.46 7.80 2.40
C GLY A 13 7.34 8.36 3.53
N LYS A 14 6.74 8.82 4.62
CA LYS A 14 7.49 9.29 5.80
C LYS A 14 8.36 8.19 6.41
N ASN A 15 7.80 6.98 6.55
CA ASN A 15 8.55 5.83 7.06
C ASN A 15 9.69 5.45 6.11
N MET A 16 9.45 5.49 4.78
CA MET A 16 10.47 5.23 3.75
C MET A 16 11.59 6.26 3.82
N VAL A 17 11.26 7.55 3.83
CA VAL A 17 12.26 8.63 3.93
C VAL A 17 13.09 8.49 5.19
N ASN A 18 12.48 8.22 6.35
CA ASN A 18 13.19 8.07 7.62
C ASN A 18 14.19 6.90 7.59
N ALA A 19 13.82 5.80 6.95
CA ALA A 19 14.69 4.62 6.86
C ALA A 19 15.83 4.78 5.85
N LEU A 20 15.58 5.50 4.74
CA LEU A 20 16.57 5.65 3.68
C LEU A 20 17.59 6.77 3.94
N SER A 21 17.15 7.89 4.55
CA SER A 21 17.97 9.09 4.70
C SER A 21 19.30 8.90 5.47
N PRO A 22 19.44 7.95 6.41
CA PRO A 22 20.74 7.71 7.05
C PRO A 22 21.80 7.10 6.13
N HIS A 23 21.39 6.45 5.03
CA HIS A 23 22.27 5.65 4.17
C HIS A 23 22.30 6.11 2.71
N HIS A 24 21.34 6.96 2.30
CA HIS A 24 21.15 7.36 0.91
C HIS A 24 20.82 8.86 0.79
N GLU A 25 21.13 9.45 -0.36
CA GLU A 25 20.63 10.77 -0.73
C GLU A 25 19.17 10.64 -1.14
N VAL A 26 18.24 11.17 -0.33
CA VAL A 26 16.80 11.06 -0.58
C VAL A 26 16.23 12.38 -1.09
N VAL A 27 15.75 12.36 -2.33
CA VAL A 27 14.98 13.45 -2.93
C VAL A 27 13.51 13.22 -2.65
N LYS A 28 12.80 14.24 -2.14
CA LYS A 28 11.38 14.18 -1.79
C LYS A 28 10.53 14.89 -2.83
N ASN A 29 9.37 14.33 -3.18
CA ASN A 29 8.41 14.99 -4.04
C ASN A 29 6.96 14.71 -3.62
N GLU A 30 6.13 15.75 -3.71
CA GLU A 30 4.70 15.71 -3.39
C GLU A 30 3.86 16.22 -4.54
N TRP A 31 2.59 15.82 -4.55
CA TRP A 31 1.62 16.40 -5.46
C TRP A 31 1.49 17.91 -5.24
N GLY A 32 1.51 18.67 -6.34
CA GLY A 32 1.51 20.14 -6.30
C GLY A 32 2.89 20.80 -6.32
N MET A 33 3.96 20.02 -6.07
CA MET A 33 5.32 20.48 -6.35
C MET A 33 5.62 20.43 -7.86
N SER A 34 6.74 21.06 -8.26
CA SER A 34 7.26 20.91 -9.63
C SER A 34 7.52 19.44 -9.95
N PHE A 35 7.37 19.07 -11.21
CA PHE A 35 7.68 17.71 -11.67
C PHE A 35 9.15 17.38 -11.34
N PRO A 36 9.44 16.23 -10.74
CA PRO A 36 10.78 15.94 -10.23
C PRO A 36 11.78 15.69 -11.36
N LYS A 37 13.02 16.12 -11.16
CA LYS A 37 14.13 15.77 -12.05
C LYS A 37 14.55 14.33 -11.79
N VAL A 38 14.49 13.49 -12.83
CA VAL A 38 14.80 12.05 -12.74
C VAL A 38 16.27 11.76 -13.11
N LYS A 39 16.87 12.55 -14.00
CA LYS A 39 18.24 12.35 -14.45
C LYS A 39 19.25 12.33 -13.28
N GLY A 40 20.05 11.28 -13.22
CA GLY A 40 21.09 11.09 -12.20
C GLY A 40 20.61 10.48 -10.88
N LEU A 41 19.36 9.96 -10.85
CA LEU A 41 18.88 9.10 -9.78
C LEU A 41 19.25 7.65 -10.05
N ASP A 42 19.41 6.86 -8.99
CA ASP A 42 19.54 5.39 -9.07
C ASP A 42 18.16 4.74 -9.07
N TRP A 43 17.25 5.22 -8.20
CA TRP A 43 15.92 4.69 -8.02
C TRP A 43 14.85 5.78 -7.89
N VAL A 44 13.66 5.45 -8.38
CA VAL A 44 12.42 6.15 -8.03
C VAL A 44 11.52 5.19 -7.26
N ILE A 45 11.13 5.56 -6.04
CA ILE A 45 10.11 4.86 -5.25
C ILE A 45 8.84 5.68 -5.31
N HIS A 46 7.88 5.24 -6.14
CA HIS A 46 6.65 5.97 -6.38
C HIS A 46 5.53 5.50 -5.46
N LEU A 47 5.34 6.23 -4.34
CA LEU A 47 4.30 5.99 -3.33
C LEU A 47 3.14 6.99 -3.45
N GLY A 48 3.35 8.10 -4.17
CA GLY A 48 2.39 9.19 -4.30
C GLY A 48 1.15 8.77 -5.09
N ALA A 49 -0.01 8.78 -4.44
CA ALA A 49 -1.30 8.54 -5.08
C ALA A 49 -2.44 9.01 -4.19
N ILE A 50 -3.61 9.27 -4.79
CA ILE A 50 -4.88 9.26 -4.06
C ILE A 50 -5.15 7.80 -3.68
N SER A 51 -5.10 7.48 -2.39
CA SER A 51 -5.26 6.10 -1.88
C SER A 51 -6.66 5.79 -1.35
N SER A 52 -7.57 6.77 -1.40
CA SER A 52 -8.96 6.59 -0.98
C SER A 52 -9.72 5.66 -1.91
N THR A 53 -10.23 4.57 -1.38
CA THR A 53 -11.11 3.65 -2.11
C THR A 53 -12.52 4.21 -2.32
N THR A 54 -12.85 5.30 -1.61
CA THR A 54 -14.13 6.01 -1.66
C THR A 54 -14.06 7.31 -2.45
N GLU A 55 -12.92 7.63 -3.06
CA GLU A 55 -12.79 8.83 -3.91
C GLU A 55 -13.63 8.66 -5.19
N THR A 56 -14.48 9.62 -5.44
CA THR A 56 -15.41 9.64 -6.59
C THR A 56 -14.99 10.63 -7.68
N ASN A 57 -14.04 11.51 -7.41
CA ASN A 57 -13.52 12.42 -8.42
C ASN A 57 -12.57 11.70 -9.38
N ILE A 58 -13.14 11.12 -10.43
CA ILE A 58 -12.42 10.33 -11.45
C ILE A 58 -11.33 11.16 -12.13
N SER A 59 -11.59 12.42 -12.46
CA SER A 59 -10.63 13.31 -13.12
C SER A 59 -9.39 13.52 -12.24
N ARG A 60 -9.59 13.70 -10.93
CA ARG A 60 -8.50 13.85 -9.97
C ARG A 60 -7.66 12.58 -9.84
N ILE A 61 -8.32 11.40 -9.76
CA ILE A 61 -7.62 10.11 -9.75
C ILE A 61 -6.82 9.91 -11.03
N TYR A 62 -7.45 10.17 -12.19
CA TYR A 62 -6.79 10.03 -13.49
C TYR A 62 -5.51 10.86 -13.56
N LYS A 63 -5.61 12.15 -13.20
CA LYS A 63 -4.51 13.10 -13.26
C LYS A 63 -3.35 12.74 -12.31
N GLN A 64 -3.67 12.33 -11.06
CA GLN A 64 -2.65 12.06 -10.05
C GLN A 64 -2.10 10.62 -10.11
N ASN A 65 -2.97 9.63 -10.27
CA ASN A 65 -2.56 8.23 -10.19
C ASN A 65 -2.14 7.64 -11.53
N ILE A 66 -2.57 8.22 -12.65
CA ILE A 66 -2.29 7.67 -13.98
C ILE A 66 -1.37 8.61 -14.78
N GLU A 67 -1.81 9.82 -15.12
CA GLU A 67 -1.01 10.71 -15.97
C GLU A 67 0.36 11.03 -15.36
N PHE A 68 0.38 11.43 -14.07
CA PHE A 68 1.62 11.73 -13.37
C PHE A 68 2.52 10.50 -13.29
N THR A 69 1.96 9.33 -12.95
CA THR A 69 2.70 8.08 -12.82
C THR A 69 3.33 7.64 -14.15
N ILE A 70 2.55 7.68 -15.24
CA ILE A 70 3.04 7.35 -16.58
C ILE A 70 4.17 8.33 -16.97
N LYS A 71 3.96 9.64 -16.81
CA LYS A 71 4.98 10.63 -17.12
C LYS A 71 6.27 10.41 -16.34
N LEU A 72 6.15 10.08 -15.04
CA LEU A 72 7.30 9.81 -14.18
C LEU A 72 8.04 8.53 -14.64
N TYR A 73 7.30 7.48 -14.99
CA TYR A 73 7.85 6.24 -15.48
C TYR A 73 8.58 6.42 -16.82
N GLU A 74 8.00 7.18 -17.77
CA GLU A 74 8.63 7.48 -19.06
C GLU A 74 9.94 8.30 -18.89
N GLU A 75 9.99 9.22 -17.93
CA GLU A 75 11.26 9.91 -17.62
C GLU A 75 12.28 8.95 -16.99
N CYS A 76 11.84 7.95 -16.19
CA CYS A 76 12.74 6.91 -15.70
C CYS A 76 13.32 6.07 -16.85
N ILE A 77 12.50 5.66 -17.80
CA ILE A 77 12.96 4.93 -19.00
C ILE A 77 13.98 5.76 -19.76
N LYS A 78 13.67 7.02 -20.07
CA LYS A 78 14.52 7.94 -20.81
C LYS A 78 15.90 8.14 -20.19
N HIS A 79 15.99 8.07 -18.86
CA HIS A 79 17.22 8.31 -18.12
C HIS A 79 17.84 7.04 -17.52
N ASN A 80 17.30 5.85 -17.87
CA ASN A 80 17.74 4.54 -17.37
C ASN A 80 17.76 4.48 -15.82
N VAL A 81 16.69 4.95 -15.19
CA VAL A 81 16.51 4.95 -13.73
C VAL A 81 15.57 3.83 -13.31
N LYS A 82 15.94 3.04 -12.33
CA LYS A 82 15.14 1.93 -11.82
C LYS A 82 13.90 2.44 -11.10
N PHE A 83 12.80 1.66 -11.13
CA PHE A 83 11.50 2.12 -10.67
C PHE A 83 10.80 1.12 -9.74
N GLN A 84 10.35 1.58 -8.58
CA GLN A 84 9.49 0.82 -7.66
C GLN A 84 8.13 1.50 -7.55
N PHE A 85 7.06 0.74 -7.74
CA PHE A 85 5.69 1.24 -7.74
C PHE A 85 4.84 0.61 -6.64
N ALA A 86 4.21 1.47 -5.84
CA ALA A 86 3.21 1.09 -4.85
C ALA A 86 1.87 0.78 -5.53
N SER A 87 1.62 -0.48 -5.85
CA SER A 87 0.31 -0.99 -6.21
C SER A 87 -0.47 -1.41 -4.95
N SER A 88 -1.54 -2.16 -5.08
CA SER A 88 -2.44 -2.51 -3.98
C SER A 88 -3.11 -3.85 -4.20
N ALA A 89 -3.31 -4.62 -3.14
CA ALA A 89 -4.14 -5.82 -3.17
C ALA A 89 -5.60 -5.55 -3.59
N SER A 90 -6.06 -4.29 -3.54
CA SER A 90 -7.39 -3.91 -4.03
C SER A 90 -7.60 -4.18 -5.52
N VAL A 91 -6.53 -4.40 -6.31
CA VAL A 91 -6.61 -4.78 -7.72
C VAL A 91 -7.23 -6.18 -7.92
N TYR A 92 -7.15 -7.05 -6.91
CA TYR A 92 -7.76 -8.38 -6.95
C TYR A 92 -9.29 -8.36 -6.81
N GLY A 93 -9.87 -7.28 -6.25
CA GLY A 93 -11.30 -7.16 -6.03
C GLY A 93 -11.80 -8.07 -4.91
N LEU A 94 -12.95 -8.70 -5.12
CA LEU A 94 -13.62 -9.57 -4.14
C LEU A 94 -13.20 -11.05 -4.22
N LYS A 95 -12.18 -11.36 -5.02
CA LYS A 95 -11.70 -12.73 -5.19
C LYS A 95 -10.96 -13.24 -3.94
N SER A 96 -10.84 -14.55 -3.83
CA SER A 96 -10.11 -15.25 -2.75
C SER A 96 -8.73 -15.74 -3.16
N ASP A 97 -8.40 -15.68 -4.45
CA ASP A 97 -7.08 -16.04 -4.97
C ASP A 97 -6.23 -14.78 -5.17
N PHE A 98 -5.16 -14.68 -4.41
CA PHE A 98 -4.28 -13.50 -4.35
C PHE A 98 -2.87 -13.83 -4.88
N LYS A 99 -2.75 -14.65 -5.91
CA LYS A 99 -1.49 -14.85 -6.63
C LYS A 99 -1.24 -13.69 -7.58
N GLU A 100 0.02 -13.34 -7.84
CA GLU A 100 0.37 -12.25 -8.76
C GLU A 100 -0.13 -12.51 -10.19
N THR A 101 -0.31 -13.78 -10.55
CA THR A 101 -0.84 -14.23 -11.85
C THR A 101 -2.36 -14.26 -11.94
N SER A 102 -3.08 -14.08 -10.81
CA SER A 102 -4.53 -14.12 -10.78
C SER A 102 -5.14 -12.97 -11.57
N PRO A 103 -6.25 -13.19 -12.29
CA PRO A 103 -6.96 -12.14 -13.00
C PRO A 103 -7.38 -11.01 -12.05
N LEU A 104 -7.18 -9.76 -12.49
CA LEU A 104 -7.56 -8.58 -11.73
C LEU A 104 -9.07 -8.29 -11.85
N ASP A 105 -9.66 -7.77 -10.76
CA ASP A 105 -11.09 -7.41 -10.70
C ASP A 105 -11.29 -6.15 -9.83
N PRO A 106 -10.70 -4.99 -10.21
CA PRO A 106 -10.72 -3.79 -9.39
C PRO A 106 -12.11 -3.19 -9.27
N GLN A 107 -12.64 -3.07 -8.03
CA GLN A 107 -14.02 -2.66 -7.74
C GLN A 107 -14.24 -1.15 -7.60
N ASN A 108 -13.18 -0.35 -7.48
CA ASN A 108 -13.25 1.10 -7.31
C ASN A 108 -12.23 1.83 -8.18
N HIS A 109 -12.37 3.16 -8.30
CA HIS A 109 -11.50 3.98 -9.17
C HIS A 109 -10.04 3.96 -8.74
N TYR A 110 -9.76 3.91 -7.44
CA TYR A 110 -8.40 3.76 -6.94
C TYR A 110 -7.77 2.45 -7.40
N ALA A 111 -8.45 1.32 -7.18
CA ALA A 111 -7.97 0.01 -7.59
C ALA A 111 -7.77 -0.08 -9.12
N ARG A 112 -8.72 0.49 -9.89
CA ARG A 112 -8.60 0.58 -11.36
C ARG A 112 -7.38 1.38 -11.78
N SER A 113 -7.08 2.49 -11.11
CA SER A 113 -5.90 3.30 -11.43
C SER A 113 -4.59 2.53 -11.21
N LYS A 114 -4.52 1.69 -10.17
CA LYS A 114 -3.36 0.83 -9.91
C LYS A 114 -3.24 -0.27 -10.98
N ALA A 115 -4.32 -0.97 -11.27
CA ALA A 115 -4.35 -2.01 -12.29
C ALA A 115 -4.01 -1.48 -13.69
N LEU A 116 -4.46 -0.28 -14.05
CA LEU A 116 -4.13 0.36 -15.33
C LEU A 116 -2.63 0.63 -15.47
N PHE A 117 -1.97 1.10 -14.41
CA PHE A 117 -0.53 1.32 -14.48
C PHE A 117 0.26 -0.01 -14.53
N GLU A 118 -0.17 -1.06 -13.81
CA GLU A 118 0.42 -2.39 -13.96
C GLU A 118 0.35 -2.88 -15.41
N LYS A 119 -0.82 -2.72 -16.05
CA LYS A 119 -1.00 -3.06 -17.49
C LYS A 119 -0.17 -2.17 -18.42
N TYR A 120 -0.01 -0.89 -18.08
CA TYR A 120 0.86 0.00 -18.85
C TYR A 120 2.31 -0.47 -18.82
N VAL A 121 2.85 -0.86 -17.65
CA VAL A 121 4.21 -1.39 -17.51
C VAL A 121 4.38 -2.69 -18.30
N GLU A 122 3.42 -3.61 -18.22
CA GLU A 122 3.41 -4.87 -18.97
C GLU A 122 3.47 -4.61 -20.49
N PHE A 123 2.59 -3.72 -20.98
CA PHE A 123 2.54 -3.34 -22.41
C PHE A 123 3.80 -2.60 -22.85
N ARG A 124 4.31 -1.69 -22.03
CA ARG A 124 5.48 -0.85 -22.35
C ARG A 124 6.76 -1.67 -22.45
N ASN A 125 6.85 -2.76 -21.68
CA ASN A 125 7.99 -3.70 -21.66
C ASN A 125 9.35 -2.97 -21.73
N ALA A 126 9.55 -2.00 -20.82
CA ALA A 126 10.71 -1.10 -20.84
C ALA A 126 11.99 -1.80 -20.35
N PRO A 127 13.18 -1.42 -20.87
CA PRO A 127 14.46 -2.03 -20.51
C PRO A 127 15.05 -1.50 -19.20
N ILE A 128 14.21 -1.11 -18.23
CA ILE A 128 14.63 -0.69 -16.89
C ILE A 128 14.09 -1.65 -15.85
N THR A 129 14.83 -1.88 -14.77
CA THR A 129 14.35 -2.65 -13.64
C THR A 129 13.11 -1.99 -13.04
N THR A 130 11.99 -2.70 -13.05
CA THR A 130 10.69 -2.19 -12.56
C THR A 130 10.07 -3.18 -11.60
N HIS A 131 9.91 -2.76 -10.35
CA HIS A 131 9.25 -3.56 -9.33
C HIS A 131 7.88 -2.98 -9.00
N ILE A 132 6.84 -3.81 -9.05
CA ILE A 132 5.48 -3.47 -8.70
C ILE A 132 5.10 -4.23 -7.43
N PHE A 133 4.70 -3.53 -6.38
CA PHE A 133 4.35 -4.12 -5.10
C PHE A 133 2.87 -3.94 -4.80
N ARG A 134 2.11 -5.04 -4.76
CA ARG A 134 0.71 -5.05 -4.34
C ARG A 134 0.66 -5.10 -2.82
N TYR A 135 0.51 -3.94 -2.19
CA TYR A 135 0.42 -3.84 -0.74
C TYR A 135 -0.89 -4.42 -0.24
N PHE A 136 -0.78 -5.30 0.75
CA PHE A 136 -1.91 -5.71 1.59
C PHE A 136 -2.14 -4.64 2.67
N ASN A 137 -2.82 -4.96 3.77
CA ASN A 137 -3.25 -3.94 4.71
C ASN A 137 -2.06 -3.41 5.54
N VAL A 138 -1.42 -2.36 5.06
CA VAL A 138 -0.27 -1.75 5.74
C VAL A 138 -0.75 -0.96 6.96
N HIS A 139 -0.07 -1.15 8.11
CA HIS A 139 -0.34 -0.45 9.35
C HIS A 139 0.96 -0.03 10.05
N GLY A 140 0.89 0.93 10.99
CA GLY A 140 2.03 1.32 11.79
C GLY A 140 2.10 2.81 12.10
N PRO A 141 3.23 3.31 12.61
CA PRO A 141 3.39 4.70 13.02
C PRO A 141 3.25 5.68 11.85
N GLN A 142 2.84 6.92 12.16
CA GLN A 142 2.62 8.02 11.22
C GLN A 142 1.39 7.86 10.30
N GLU A 143 0.41 7.06 10.73
CA GLU A 143 -0.84 6.83 10.01
C GLU A 143 -1.98 7.77 10.47
N GLU A 144 -1.81 8.52 11.53
CA GLU A 144 -2.83 9.30 12.23
C GLU A 144 -3.54 10.32 11.30
N HIS A 145 -2.80 10.90 10.35
CA HIS A 145 -3.35 11.86 9.38
C HIS A 145 -4.35 11.26 8.38
N LYS A 146 -4.48 9.92 8.32
CA LYS A 146 -5.42 9.25 7.40
C LYS A 146 -6.87 9.25 7.89
N GLY A 147 -7.13 9.61 9.14
CA GLY A 147 -8.48 9.69 9.69
C GLY A 147 -9.28 8.41 9.46
N ASN A 148 -10.42 8.51 8.79
CA ASN A 148 -11.28 7.35 8.50
C ASN A 148 -10.64 6.26 7.63
N GLN A 149 -9.52 6.55 6.99
CA GLN A 149 -8.78 5.57 6.16
C GLN A 149 -7.58 4.94 6.88
N ALA A 150 -7.37 5.28 8.15
CA ALA A 150 -6.37 4.64 8.97
C ALA A 150 -6.72 3.15 9.21
N SER A 151 -5.69 2.35 9.47
CA SER A 151 -5.85 0.93 9.78
C SER A 151 -6.70 0.70 11.03
N PRO A 152 -7.31 -0.48 11.17
CA PRO A 152 -8.01 -0.86 12.41
C PRO A 152 -7.14 -0.70 13.65
N GLN A 153 -5.85 -1.05 13.55
CA GLN A 153 -4.89 -0.90 14.66
C GLN A 153 -4.83 0.54 15.16
N THR A 154 -4.67 1.49 14.25
CA THR A 154 -4.61 2.92 14.57
C THR A 154 -5.94 3.44 15.13
N LYS A 155 -7.06 3.10 14.47
CA LYS A 155 -8.40 3.51 14.92
C LYS A 155 -8.75 2.98 16.29
N PHE A 156 -8.50 1.69 16.54
CA PHE A 156 -8.80 1.08 17.84
C PHE A 156 -7.90 1.64 18.95
N MET A 157 -6.64 1.91 18.64
CA MET A 157 -5.72 2.57 19.57
C MET A 157 -6.18 3.99 19.92
N GLU A 158 -6.65 4.76 18.94
CA GLU A 158 -7.21 6.10 19.16
C GLU A 158 -8.48 6.05 20.01
N GLN A 159 -9.41 5.16 19.69
CA GLN A 159 -10.63 4.95 20.47
C GLN A 159 -10.32 4.54 21.92
N ALA A 160 -9.39 3.60 22.09
CA ALA A 160 -8.96 3.16 23.43
C ALA A 160 -8.40 4.32 24.26
N LYS A 161 -7.54 5.17 23.66
CA LYS A 161 -6.95 6.34 24.34
C LYS A 161 -7.96 7.44 24.65
N THR A 162 -8.93 7.67 23.77
CA THR A 162 -9.87 8.81 23.91
C THR A 162 -11.09 8.48 24.75
N THR A 163 -11.60 7.25 24.67
CA THR A 163 -12.87 6.86 25.30
C THR A 163 -12.76 5.67 26.26
N GLY A 164 -11.62 4.99 26.31
CA GLY A 164 -11.47 3.74 27.06
C GLY A 164 -12.27 2.56 26.45
N LYS A 165 -12.84 2.73 25.25
CA LYS A 165 -13.69 1.75 24.59
C LYS A 165 -13.29 1.57 23.12
N ILE A 166 -13.36 0.35 22.61
CA ILE A 166 -13.14 0.00 21.22
C ILE A 166 -14.48 -0.44 20.63
N LYS A 167 -14.99 0.31 19.66
CA LYS A 167 -16.23 -0.05 18.94
C LYS A 167 -15.91 -1.03 17.82
N LEU A 168 -16.52 -2.19 17.89
CA LEU A 168 -16.31 -3.30 16.97
C LEU A 168 -17.64 -3.79 16.40
N PHE A 169 -17.71 -4.00 15.09
CA PHE A 169 -18.91 -4.53 14.47
C PHE A 169 -19.16 -5.97 14.91
N LYS A 170 -20.42 -6.33 15.18
CA LYS A 170 -20.85 -7.71 15.36
C LYS A 170 -20.48 -8.53 14.12
N GLY A 171 -19.93 -9.73 14.31
CA GLY A 171 -19.48 -10.58 13.20
C GLY A 171 -18.07 -10.27 12.68
N SER A 172 -17.35 -9.33 13.32
CA SER A 172 -15.99 -8.92 12.91
C SER A 172 -14.93 -10.02 13.05
N GLU A 173 -15.22 -11.07 13.77
CA GLU A 173 -14.40 -12.30 13.81
C GLU A 173 -14.29 -12.99 12.45
N LYS A 174 -15.28 -12.78 11.55
CA LYS A 174 -15.31 -13.32 10.19
C LYS A 174 -14.52 -12.48 9.19
N PHE A 175 -14.28 -11.20 9.49
CA PHE A 175 -13.56 -10.29 8.60
C PHE A 175 -12.07 -10.39 8.88
N VAL A 176 -11.33 -11.10 8.03
CA VAL A 176 -9.91 -11.37 8.19
C VAL A 176 -9.06 -10.70 7.12
N ARG A 177 -7.92 -10.15 7.51
CA ARG A 177 -7.01 -9.44 6.61
C ARG A 177 -5.57 -9.87 6.87
N ASP A 178 -4.78 -9.82 5.81
CA ASP A 178 -3.33 -9.84 5.91
C ASP A 178 -2.86 -8.43 6.27
N PHE A 179 -2.43 -8.25 7.49
CA PHE A 179 -1.89 -6.97 8.00
C PHE A 179 -0.37 -7.02 7.99
N ILE A 180 0.25 -6.08 7.30
CA ILE A 180 1.71 -5.93 7.24
C ILE A 180 2.15 -4.63 7.91
N HIS A 181 3.17 -4.72 8.78
CA HIS A 181 3.72 -3.53 9.43
C HIS A 181 4.54 -2.69 8.44
N VAL A 182 4.38 -1.36 8.48
CA VAL A 182 5.06 -0.44 7.55
C VAL A 182 6.58 -0.57 7.58
N GLY A 183 7.16 -0.88 8.72
CA GLY A 183 8.62 -1.13 8.83
C GLY A 183 9.06 -2.33 8.00
N LYS A 184 8.23 -3.40 7.91
CA LYS A 184 8.52 -4.53 7.03
C LYS A 184 8.40 -4.14 5.55
N VAL A 185 7.38 -3.36 5.18
CA VAL A 185 7.22 -2.84 3.82
C VAL A 185 8.46 -2.06 3.40
N VAL A 186 8.94 -1.14 4.24
CA VAL A 186 10.14 -0.34 3.98
C VAL A 186 11.40 -1.20 3.85
N MET A 187 11.57 -2.16 4.75
CA MET A 187 12.71 -3.10 4.70
C MET A 187 12.67 -3.94 3.43
N ASP A 188 11.49 -4.42 3.04
CA ASP A 188 11.33 -5.23 1.84
C ASP A 188 11.63 -4.43 0.57
N HIS A 189 11.25 -3.15 0.49
CA HIS A 189 11.66 -2.26 -0.61
C HIS A 189 13.18 -2.18 -0.76
N GLN A 190 13.90 -2.09 0.37
CA GLN A 190 15.37 -1.99 0.36
C GLN A 190 16.01 -3.30 -0.11
N LYS A 191 15.47 -4.46 0.26
CA LYS A 191 15.97 -5.76 -0.23
C LYS A 191 15.86 -5.87 -1.75
N PHE A 192 14.83 -5.27 -2.34
CA PHE A 192 14.64 -5.27 -3.79
C PHE A 192 15.59 -4.34 -4.55
N PHE A 193 16.42 -3.52 -3.90
CA PHE A 193 17.45 -2.77 -4.61
C PHE A 193 18.49 -3.65 -5.28
N GLU A 194 18.70 -4.86 -4.77
CA GLU A 194 19.65 -5.85 -5.31
C GLU A 194 19.01 -6.79 -6.34
N ILE A 195 17.70 -6.69 -6.57
CA ILE A 195 16.97 -7.54 -7.51
C ILE A 195 16.88 -6.82 -8.86
N GLU A 196 17.46 -7.43 -9.90
CA GLU A 196 17.44 -6.87 -11.26
C GLU A 196 16.22 -7.33 -12.07
N GLU A 197 15.59 -8.43 -11.65
CA GLU A 197 14.39 -8.94 -12.31
C GLU A 197 13.21 -7.98 -12.14
N SER A 198 12.59 -7.58 -13.25
CA SER A 198 11.34 -6.81 -13.23
C SER A 198 10.13 -7.72 -12.96
N GLY A 199 9.16 -7.23 -12.20
CA GLY A 199 7.97 -8.03 -11.94
C GLY A 199 7.00 -7.42 -10.96
N ILE A 200 6.00 -8.23 -10.59
CA ILE A 200 4.96 -7.91 -9.61
C ILE A 200 5.11 -8.85 -8.43
N TRP A 201 5.03 -8.32 -7.22
CA TRP A 201 5.09 -9.08 -5.96
C TRP A 201 4.03 -8.62 -4.98
N ASN A 202 3.48 -9.56 -4.25
CA ASN A 202 2.60 -9.27 -3.12
C ASN A 202 3.40 -8.84 -1.90
N PHE A 203 3.11 -7.68 -1.36
CA PHE A 203 3.64 -7.20 -0.10
C PHE A 203 2.62 -7.41 1.02
N GLY A 204 2.65 -8.60 1.60
CA GLY A 204 1.86 -9.07 2.73
C GLY A 204 2.70 -10.01 3.61
N THR A 205 2.07 -10.59 4.60
CA THR A 205 2.71 -11.53 5.52
C THR A 205 2.42 -13.00 5.18
N GLY A 206 1.38 -13.25 4.38
CA GLY A 206 0.85 -14.59 4.13
C GLY A 206 0.06 -15.15 5.33
N THR A 207 -0.18 -14.34 6.36
CA THR A 207 -1.01 -14.68 7.52
C THR A 207 -2.14 -13.69 7.71
N THR A 208 -3.23 -14.12 8.32
CA THR A 208 -4.40 -13.28 8.53
C THR A 208 -4.70 -13.08 10.00
N LYS A 209 -5.26 -11.91 10.33
CA LYS A 209 -5.90 -11.63 11.61
C LYS A 209 -7.31 -11.12 11.37
N SER A 210 -8.25 -11.46 12.25
CA SER A 210 -9.57 -10.85 12.24
C SER A 210 -9.55 -9.44 12.81
N PHE A 211 -10.57 -8.64 12.50
CA PHE A 211 -10.72 -7.35 13.18
C PHE A 211 -10.93 -7.53 14.68
N TYR A 212 -11.55 -8.64 15.08
CA TYR A 212 -11.69 -8.98 16.51
C TYR A 212 -10.32 -9.22 17.16
N ASP A 213 -9.42 -9.99 16.53
CA ASP A 213 -8.07 -10.23 17.06
C ASP A 213 -7.29 -8.92 17.20
N VAL A 214 -7.42 -8.01 16.23
CA VAL A 214 -6.79 -6.69 16.29
C VAL A 214 -7.36 -5.86 17.45
N ALA A 215 -8.68 -5.88 17.65
CA ALA A 215 -9.31 -5.18 18.77
C ALA A 215 -8.87 -5.77 20.13
N LEU A 216 -8.76 -7.10 20.21
CA LEU A 216 -8.29 -7.81 21.41
C LEU A 216 -6.82 -7.46 21.72
N ASP A 217 -5.94 -7.43 20.69
CA ASP A 217 -4.55 -7.00 20.86
C ASP A 217 -4.44 -5.58 21.44
N VAL A 218 -5.29 -4.64 20.97
CA VAL A 218 -5.33 -3.27 21.47
C VAL A 218 -5.93 -3.21 22.89
N SER A 219 -7.02 -3.95 23.15
CA SER A 219 -7.65 -4.07 24.47
C SER A 219 -6.63 -4.56 25.51
N ASN A 220 -5.91 -5.62 25.22
CA ASN A 220 -4.88 -6.18 26.11
C ASN A 220 -3.75 -5.19 26.43
N LYS A 221 -3.38 -4.33 25.47
CA LYS A 221 -2.33 -3.33 25.64
C LYS A 221 -2.78 -2.09 26.41
N THR A 222 -4.06 -1.74 26.32
CA THR A 222 -4.56 -0.44 26.83
C THR A 222 -5.51 -0.57 28.01
N GLY A 223 -6.05 -1.76 28.27
CA GLY A 223 -7.13 -1.99 29.23
C GLY A 223 -8.50 -1.52 28.75
N ALA A 224 -8.64 -1.06 27.50
CA ALA A 224 -9.90 -0.60 26.95
C ALA A 224 -10.90 -1.76 26.76
N SER A 225 -12.18 -1.53 27.06
CA SER A 225 -13.23 -2.51 26.82
C SER A 225 -13.65 -2.57 25.35
N ILE A 226 -14.07 -3.76 24.87
CA ILE A 226 -14.63 -3.91 23.53
C ILE A 226 -16.16 -3.79 23.61
N GLU A 227 -16.72 -2.85 22.84
CA GLU A 227 -18.16 -2.62 22.70
C GLU A 227 -18.60 -3.07 21.29
N PHE A 228 -19.51 -4.05 21.23
CA PHE A 228 -20.05 -4.51 19.95
C PHE A 228 -21.18 -3.62 19.48
N ILE A 229 -21.07 -3.15 18.23
CA ILE A 229 -22.08 -2.34 17.53
C ILE A 229 -22.59 -3.06 16.30
N ASP A 230 -23.76 -2.68 15.82
CA ASP A 230 -24.35 -3.30 14.62
C ASP A 230 -23.56 -2.96 13.35
N PHE A 231 -23.48 -3.93 12.44
CA PHE A 231 -22.83 -3.74 11.16
C PHE A 231 -23.66 -2.81 10.27
N PRO A 232 -23.08 -1.74 9.69
CA PRO A 232 -23.82 -0.79 8.86
C PRO A 232 -24.45 -1.44 7.63
N ASP A 233 -25.74 -1.17 7.36
CA ASP A 233 -26.48 -1.77 6.25
C ASP A 233 -25.88 -1.42 4.88
N ASN A 234 -25.34 -0.21 4.73
CA ASN A 234 -24.71 0.25 3.48
C ASN A 234 -23.40 -0.47 3.12
N LEU A 235 -22.84 -1.24 4.04
CA LEU A 235 -21.63 -2.05 3.80
C LEU A 235 -21.94 -3.51 3.51
N LYS A 236 -23.17 -3.96 3.78
CA LYS A 236 -23.57 -5.35 3.55
C LYS A 236 -23.47 -5.71 2.06
N GLY A 237 -22.88 -6.85 1.76
CA GLY A 237 -22.71 -7.39 0.40
C GLY A 237 -21.59 -6.78 -0.45
N ASN A 238 -21.03 -5.62 -0.03
CA ASN A 238 -19.94 -4.96 -0.75
C ASN A 238 -18.63 -4.93 0.07
N TYR A 239 -18.62 -5.54 1.24
CA TYR A 239 -17.47 -5.55 2.13
C TYR A 239 -16.60 -6.76 1.84
N GLN A 240 -15.32 -6.53 1.51
CA GLN A 240 -14.39 -7.63 1.35
C GLN A 240 -14.16 -8.32 2.71
N GLU A 241 -14.45 -9.60 2.80
CA GLU A 241 -14.36 -10.33 4.07
C GLU A 241 -12.99 -10.96 4.29
N PHE A 242 -12.25 -11.23 3.22
CA PHE A 242 -11.01 -11.99 3.27
C PHE A 242 -9.93 -11.37 2.38
N THR A 243 -8.71 -11.18 2.93
CA THR A 243 -7.49 -10.96 2.13
C THR A 243 -6.31 -11.70 2.74
N LYS A 244 -5.56 -12.42 1.91
CA LYS A 244 -4.32 -13.12 2.32
C LYS A 244 -3.35 -13.12 1.15
N ALA A 245 -2.16 -12.56 1.33
CA ALA A 245 -1.13 -12.56 0.31
C ALA A 245 -0.64 -14.01 0.05
N ASP A 246 -0.57 -14.39 -1.23
CA ASP A 246 0.34 -15.46 -1.61
C ASP A 246 1.75 -14.84 -1.64
N THR A 247 2.63 -15.31 -0.77
CA THR A 247 4.00 -14.80 -0.64
C THR A 247 5.04 -15.74 -1.27
N THR A 248 4.61 -16.73 -2.04
CA THR A 248 5.49 -17.73 -2.64
C THR A 248 6.55 -17.07 -3.52
N LYS A 249 6.12 -16.29 -4.51
CA LYS A 249 7.02 -15.57 -5.41
C LYS A 249 7.98 -14.64 -4.65
N PHE A 250 7.46 -13.92 -3.65
CA PHE A 250 8.29 -13.03 -2.83
C PHE A 250 9.41 -13.79 -2.11
N ARG A 251 9.09 -14.93 -1.50
CA ARG A 251 10.08 -15.76 -0.79
C ARG A 251 11.11 -16.37 -1.74
N GLU A 252 10.67 -16.89 -2.87
CA GLU A 252 11.55 -17.43 -3.90
C GLU A 252 12.54 -16.37 -4.40
N THR A 253 12.05 -15.15 -4.70
CA THR A 253 12.88 -14.03 -5.18
C THR A 253 13.96 -13.63 -4.17
N LEU A 254 13.64 -13.61 -2.87
CA LEU A 254 14.57 -13.19 -1.82
C LEU A 254 15.28 -14.37 -1.15
N SER A 255 15.05 -15.60 -1.57
CA SER A 255 15.61 -16.83 -0.98
C SER A 255 15.35 -16.96 0.54
N VAL A 256 14.13 -16.66 1.01
CA VAL A 256 13.71 -16.62 2.43
C VAL A 256 12.44 -17.43 2.68
#